data_54f1d5d2a42ba314604aafc2ea2ac9b2
#
_entry.id   54f1d5d2a42ba314604aafc2ea2ac9b2
#
_cell.length_a   1.000
_cell.length_b   1.000
_cell.length_c   1.000
_cell.angle_alpha   90.00
_cell.angle_beta   90.00
_cell.angle_gamma   90.00
#
_symmetry.space_group_name_H-M   'P 1'
#
loop_
_entity.id
_entity.type
_entity.pdbx_description
1 polymer ?
#
loop_
_entity_poly.entity_id
_entity_poly.type
_entity_poly.pdbx_seq_one_letter_code
_entity_poly.pdbx_strand_id
1 'polypeptide(L)'
;GSEFEILIDHDTEASTITITDNGIGMTKDEVITNLGTIAKSGTAQFLETLTGDKQKDSQLIGQFGVGFYSSFIVAEEVEVLTRKAGSKAKDAVLWKSKGEAEYSIEKTTRDTYGTSIILHLKSEEKDFADGFRITSIIKKYADHISVPVKTLKVQTPSESDGKENEGDSKEIEYETINEAKALWTRTRRQIKKDEYEEFYKHISHDFEAPLDWSHNRVEGKLDYTSLLYIPKRAPFDLWNRDAARGLKLYVQRVFIMDDAEQFLPLYLRFVKGVIDSSDISLNVSREILQKDPVVDSMRTALTKRALDLLTKLRSKKRDLYNEFWDQFGQVLKEGPGEDFTNREKVAKLLQFSTTKGESEVQREGLDEYIERMKDGQDKIYYLVADSLKGALNSPHLEIFKKKDIEVILMHDRIDEWMMGHLNEYGGKQFQDISRGQLDLGDLEDKEKKEDAEKTE
;
A
#
# COMPACT_ATOMS: atom_id res chain seq x y z
N GLY A 1 -6.54 21.46 28.28
CA GLY A 1 -7.74 20.83 27.75
C GLY A 1 -7.51 19.36 27.68
N SER A 2 -8.50 18.55 28.04
CA SER A 2 -8.43 17.09 27.88
C SER A 2 -8.18 16.74 26.40
N GLU A 3 -7.21 15.88 26.14
CA GLU A 3 -7.00 15.34 24.80
C GLU A 3 -8.26 14.57 24.36
N PHE A 4 -8.60 14.65 23.08
CA PHE A 4 -9.71 13.86 22.54
C PHE A 4 -9.39 12.37 22.64
N GLU A 5 -10.40 11.59 23.00
CA GLU A 5 -10.29 10.13 23.10
C GLU A 5 -11.62 9.45 22.81
N ILE A 6 -11.54 8.19 22.43
CA ILE A 6 -12.69 7.30 22.27
C ILE A 6 -12.54 6.14 23.25
N LEU A 7 -13.56 5.90 24.05
CA LEU A 7 -13.64 4.76 24.96
C LEU A 7 -14.60 3.73 24.38
N ILE A 8 -14.22 2.46 24.41
CA ILE A 8 -15.08 1.35 23.98
C ILE A 8 -15.23 0.38 25.14
N ASP A 9 -16.44 0.26 25.59
CA ASP A 9 -16.88 -0.68 26.62
C ASP A 9 -17.76 -1.76 26.00
N HIS A 10 -17.79 -2.93 26.58
CA HIS A 10 -18.65 -4.03 26.15
C HIS A 10 -19.21 -4.76 27.37
N ASP A 11 -20.40 -5.27 27.21
CA ASP A 11 -21.06 -6.16 28.17
C ASP A 11 -21.54 -7.41 27.44
N THR A 12 -20.89 -8.53 27.74
CA THR A 12 -21.19 -9.81 27.09
C THR A 12 -22.55 -10.37 27.53
N GLU A 13 -22.97 -10.13 28.80
CA GLU A 13 -24.24 -10.61 29.34
C GLU A 13 -25.40 -9.80 28.77
N ALA A 14 -25.27 -8.48 28.75
CA ALA A 14 -26.26 -7.58 28.15
C ALA A 14 -26.20 -7.57 26.61
N SER A 15 -25.17 -8.15 26.00
CA SER A 15 -24.91 -8.12 24.56
C SER A 15 -24.87 -6.69 24.01
N THR A 16 -24.13 -5.80 24.69
CA THR A 16 -23.99 -4.40 24.28
C THR A 16 -22.55 -4.00 24.03
N ILE A 17 -22.38 -3.04 23.13
CA ILE A 17 -21.13 -2.30 22.92
C ILE A 17 -21.44 -0.82 23.10
N THR A 18 -20.65 -0.13 23.92
CA THR A 18 -20.76 1.30 24.14
C THR A 18 -19.53 2.00 23.61
N ILE A 19 -19.71 2.95 22.69
CA ILE A 19 -18.65 3.78 22.12
C ILE A 19 -18.85 5.20 22.62
N THR A 20 -17.92 5.72 23.40
CA THR A 20 -18.00 7.05 24.02
C THR A 20 -16.87 7.94 23.52
N ASP A 21 -17.22 9.14 23.07
CA ASP A 21 -16.27 10.22 22.76
C ASP A 21 -16.42 11.38 23.78
N ASN A 22 -15.35 12.12 23.96
CA ASN A 22 -15.31 13.38 24.71
C ASN A 22 -15.30 14.61 23.75
N GLY A 23 -15.93 14.48 22.60
CA GLY A 23 -16.05 15.52 21.59
C GLY A 23 -17.04 16.63 21.99
N ILE A 24 -17.45 17.42 20.99
CA ILE A 24 -18.31 18.59 21.21
C ILE A 24 -19.73 18.23 21.67
N GLY A 25 -20.21 16.98 21.41
CA GLY A 25 -21.58 16.57 21.66
C GLY A 25 -22.62 17.31 20.82
N MET A 26 -23.90 17.04 21.07
CA MET A 26 -25.01 17.59 20.27
C MET A 26 -26.11 18.14 21.19
N THR A 27 -26.78 19.18 20.71
CA THR A 27 -28.07 19.66 21.23
C THR A 27 -29.23 18.81 20.71
N LYS A 28 -30.42 18.96 21.28
CA LYS A 28 -31.61 18.27 20.79
C LYS A 28 -31.88 18.52 19.29
N ASP A 29 -31.76 19.77 18.86
CA ASP A 29 -32.02 20.14 17.46
C ASP A 29 -30.97 19.57 16.50
N GLU A 30 -29.70 19.50 16.94
CA GLU A 30 -28.62 18.85 16.20
C GLU A 30 -28.83 17.35 16.10
N VAL A 31 -29.31 16.68 17.15
CA VAL A 31 -29.68 15.25 17.15
C VAL A 31 -30.81 14.99 16.13
N ILE A 32 -31.87 15.80 16.16
CA ILE A 32 -32.98 15.68 15.19
C ILE A 32 -32.46 15.86 13.77
N THR A 33 -31.59 16.86 13.57
CA THR A 33 -31.07 17.18 12.24
C THR A 33 -30.11 16.12 11.71
N ASN A 34 -29.19 15.62 12.54
CA ASN A 34 -28.09 14.75 12.14
C ASN A 34 -28.45 13.25 12.20
N LEU A 35 -29.29 12.82 13.15
CA LEU A 35 -29.67 11.43 13.33
C LEU A 35 -31.10 11.13 12.86
N GLY A 36 -31.95 12.13 12.80
CA GLY A 36 -33.34 12.00 12.29
C GLY A 36 -33.43 12.12 10.77
N THR A 37 -32.37 12.42 10.07
CA THR A 37 -32.35 12.59 8.61
C THR A 37 -31.20 11.79 8.01
N ILE A 38 -31.48 10.85 7.11
CA ILE A 38 -30.46 10.03 6.43
C ILE A 38 -29.53 10.93 5.59
N ALA A 39 -28.25 10.59 5.56
CA ALA A 39 -27.21 11.27 4.80
C ALA A 39 -26.99 12.75 5.16
N LYS A 40 -27.22 13.13 6.41
CA LYS A 40 -26.88 14.45 6.92
C LYS A 40 -25.68 14.38 7.84
N SER A 41 -24.68 15.24 7.64
CA SER A 41 -23.43 15.22 8.38
C SER A 41 -23.15 16.58 9.00
N GLY A 42 -23.00 16.63 10.33
CA GLY A 42 -22.50 17.80 11.04
C GLY A 42 -21.04 18.10 10.69
N THR A 43 -20.27 17.09 10.34
CA THR A 43 -18.88 17.22 9.85
C THR A 43 -18.83 17.97 8.51
N ALA A 44 -19.72 17.63 7.57
CA ALA A 44 -19.81 18.34 6.28
C ALA A 44 -20.13 19.84 6.50
N GLN A 45 -21.10 20.15 7.36
CA GLN A 45 -21.44 21.54 7.69
C GLN A 45 -20.29 22.28 8.37
N PHE A 46 -19.54 21.61 9.25
CA PHE A 46 -18.36 22.20 9.89
C PHE A 46 -17.26 22.50 8.89
N LEU A 47 -16.98 21.57 7.95
CA LEU A 47 -15.99 21.75 6.88
C LEU A 47 -16.33 22.94 5.99
N GLU A 48 -17.61 23.19 5.70
CA GLU A 48 -18.07 24.37 4.93
C GLU A 48 -17.78 25.68 5.65
N THR A 49 -17.70 25.68 6.98
CA THR A 49 -17.35 26.87 7.78
C THR A 49 -15.85 27.18 7.83
N LEU A 50 -15.01 26.19 7.46
CA LEU A 50 -13.57 26.36 7.40
C LEU A 50 -13.18 26.98 6.05
N THR A 51 -12.26 27.92 6.07
CA THR A 51 -11.76 28.60 4.86
C THR A 51 -10.29 28.35 4.62
N GLY A 52 -9.91 28.23 3.35
CA GLY A 52 -8.51 28.11 2.93
C GLY A 52 -7.80 26.84 3.43
N ASP A 53 -6.57 27.00 3.91
CA ASP A 53 -5.71 25.88 4.31
C ASP A 53 -6.28 25.07 5.48
N LYS A 54 -7.08 25.69 6.36
CA LYS A 54 -7.73 24.97 7.48
C LYS A 54 -8.72 23.89 7.00
N GLN A 55 -9.38 24.09 5.88
CA GLN A 55 -10.27 23.10 5.29
C GLN A 55 -9.49 21.89 4.76
N LYS A 56 -8.33 22.15 4.14
CA LYS A 56 -7.42 21.10 3.63
C LYS A 56 -6.72 20.35 4.74
N ASP A 57 -6.37 21.04 5.83
CA ASP A 57 -5.67 20.44 6.97
C ASP A 57 -6.61 19.69 7.92
N SER A 58 -7.93 19.89 7.81
CA SER A 58 -8.90 19.16 8.63
C SER A 58 -9.04 17.72 8.15
N GLN A 59 -8.51 16.81 8.92
CA GLN A 59 -8.59 15.36 8.65
C GLN A 59 -9.89 14.77 9.23
N LEU A 60 -11.00 15.43 9.00
CA LEU A 60 -12.31 15.01 9.51
C LEU A 60 -12.93 13.96 8.60
N ILE A 61 -13.40 12.88 9.21
CA ILE A 61 -14.11 11.75 8.60
C ILE A 61 -15.62 11.97 8.75
N GLY A 62 -16.44 11.25 7.98
CA GLY A 62 -17.90 11.27 8.19
C GLY A 62 -18.64 12.37 7.42
N GLN A 63 -18.09 12.81 6.30
CA GLN A 63 -18.69 13.88 5.48
C GLN A 63 -20.07 13.53 4.90
N PHE A 64 -20.37 12.25 4.70
CA PHE A 64 -21.61 11.79 4.03
C PHE A 64 -22.76 11.50 4.99
N GLY A 65 -22.53 11.45 6.31
CA GLY A 65 -23.58 11.19 7.31
C GLY A 65 -24.24 9.81 7.23
N VAL A 66 -23.59 8.82 6.60
CA VAL A 66 -24.16 7.46 6.42
C VAL A 66 -23.52 6.42 7.31
N GLY A 67 -22.30 6.67 7.82
CA GLY A 67 -21.55 5.70 8.62
C GLY A 67 -22.29 5.27 9.90
N PHE A 68 -22.98 6.19 10.55
CA PHE A 68 -23.76 5.92 11.76
C PHE A 68 -24.80 4.79 11.54
N TYR A 69 -25.47 4.80 10.38
CA TYR A 69 -26.52 3.81 10.09
C TYR A 69 -26.00 2.39 9.91
N SER A 70 -24.69 2.21 9.66
CA SER A 70 -24.06 0.89 9.64
C SER A 70 -24.17 0.16 10.99
N SER A 71 -24.40 0.88 12.09
CA SER A 71 -24.64 0.31 13.41
C SER A 71 -25.80 -0.68 13.41
N PHE A 72 -26.85 -0.43 12.60
CA PHE A 72 -28.02 -1.31 12.48
C PHE A 72 -27.75 -2.61 11.72
N ILE A 73 -26.58 -2.78 11.14
CA ILE A 73 -26.16 -4.08 10.57
C ILE A 73 -25.99 -5.09 11.72
N VAL A 74 -25.41 -4.68 12.84
CA VAL A 74 -25.10 -5.54 13.98
C VAL A 74 -26.04 -5.32 15.18
N ALA A 75 -26.68 -4.14 15.29
CA ALA A 75 -27.55 -3.78 16.40
C ALA A 75 -29.04 -3.86 16.01
N GLU A 76 -29.86 -4.38 16.91
CA GLU A 76 -31.33 -4.33 16.82
C GLU A 76 -31.90 -3.01 17.34
N GLU A 77 -31.18 -2.35 18.27
CA GLU A 77 -31.51 -1.04 18.80
C GLU A 77 -30.22 -0.24 19.04
N VAL A 78 -30.23 1.04 18.74
CA VAL A 78 -29.14 1.98 18.97
C VAL A 78 -29.63 3.12 19.83
N GLU A 79 -28.91 3.39 20.93
CA GLU A 79 -29.12 4.56 21.78
C GLU A 79 -27.98 5.55 21.59
N VAL A 80 -28.29 6.84 21.54
CA VAL A 80 -27.31 7.92 21.49
C VAL A 80 -27.57 8.86 22.64
N LEU A 81 -26.68 8.83 23.63
CA LEU A 81 -26.68 9.72 24.79
C LEU A 81 -25.67 10.85 24.55
N THR A 82 -26.12 12.07 24.40
CA THR A 82 -25.24 13.20 24.05
C THR A 82 -25.52 14.46 24.85
N ARG A 83 -24.47 15.23 25.09
CA ARG A 83 -24.55 16.56 25.68
C ARG A 83 -23.56 17.51 24.99
N LYS A 84 -24.07 18.63 24.52
CA LYS A 84 -23.26 19.68 23.88
C LYS A 84 -22.29 20.31 24.88
N ALA A 85 -21.06 20.54 24.48
CA ALA A 85 -20.09 21.30 25.27
C ALA A 85 -20.64 22.71 25.56
N GLY A 86 -20.50 23.16 26.82
CA GLY A 86 -21.00 24.44 27.29
C GLY A 86 -22.50 24.44 27.73
N SER A 87 -23.25 23.33 27.51
CA SER A 87 -24.62 23.18 28.04
C SER A 87 -24.63 22.61 29.43
N LYS A 88 -25.79 22.73 30.12
CA LYS A 88 -25.97 22.21 31.50
C LYS A 88 -26.15 20.68 31.45
N ALA A 89 -25.80 20.00 32.54
CA ALA A 89 -25.94 18.54 32.64
C ALA A 89 -27.37 18.05 32.31
N LYS A 90 -28.41 18.75 32.72
CA LYS A 90 -29.82 18.46 32.46
C LYS A 90 -30.30 18.72 31.04
N ASP A 91 -29.47 19.31 30.17
CA ASP A 91 -29.76 19.56 28.77
C ASP A 91 -29.27 18.40 27.87
N ALA A 92 -28.80 17.31 28.45
CA ALA A 92 -28.47 16.09 27.74
C ALA A 92 -29.68 15.47 27.06
N VAL A 93 -29.45 14.75 25.99
CA VAL A 93 -30.47 14.13 25.13
C VAL A 93 -30.16 12.66 24.96
N LEU A 94 -31.19 11.84 25.09
CA LEU A 94 -31.18 10.43 24.76
C LEU A 94 -32.04 10.20 23.52
N TRP A 95 -31.43 9.75 22.46
CA TRP A 95 -32.08 9.34 21.21
C TRP A 95 -32.03 7.82 21.12
N LYS A 96 -33.11 7.18 20.67
CA LYS A 96 -33.20 5.73 20.48
C LYS A 96 -33.91 5.39 19.17
N SER A 97 -33.42 4.37 18.50
CA SER A 97 -34.03 3.83 17.28
C SER A 97 -33.71 2.35 17.10
N LYS A 98 -34.63 1.64 16.43
CA LYS A 98 -34.45 0.26 15.94
C LYS A 98 -34.10 0.17 14.46
N GLY A 99 -33.72 1.30 13.85
CA GLY A 99 -33.41 1.35 12.42
C GLY A 99 -34.63 1.35 11.51
N GLU A 100 -35.80 1.47 12.09
CA GLU A 100 -37.09 1.65 11.38
C GLU A 100 -37.37 3.14 11.16
N ALA A 101 -38.52 3.46 10.61
CA ALA A 101 -38.89 4.85 10.29
C ALA A 101 -39.10 5.75 11.52
N GLU A 102 -39.08 5.19 12.72
CA GLU A 102 -39.36 5.90 13.97
C GLU A 102 -38.14 5.93 14.91
N TYR A 103 -38.07 7.02 15.69
CA TYR A 103 -37.12 7.17 16.78
C TYR A 103 -37.74 7.94 17.93
N SER A 104 -37.25 7.79 19.14
CA SER A 104 -37.63 8.58 20.30
C SER A 104 -36.52 9.52 20.74
N ILE A 105 -36.88 10.68 21.31
CA ILE A 105 -35.97 11.63 21.89
C ILE A 105 -36.47 12.06 23.27
N GLU A 106 -35.61 11.87 24.26
CA GLU A 106 -35.91 12.22 25.65
C GLU A 106 -34.84 13.17 26.22
N LYS A 107 -35.24 14.08 27.10
CA LYS A 107 -34.30 14.84 27.90
C LYS A 107 -33.79 13.96 29.02
N THR A 108 -32.50 14.04 29.30
CA THR A 108 -31.86 13.30 30.36
C THR A 108 -30.75 14.12 31.00
N THR A 109 -29.99 13.52 31.91
CA THR A 109 -28.86 14.17 32.59
C THR A 109 -27.57 13.42 32.27
N ARG A 110 -26.52 14.17 31.94
CA ARG A 110 -25.18 13.63 31.72
C ARG A 110 -24.15 14.64 32.28
N ASP A 111 -23.26 14.20 33.13
CA ASP A 111 -22.29 15.09 33.78
C ASP A 111 -21.15 15.52 32.86
N THR A 112 -20.78 14.69 31.89
CA THR A 112 -19.73 14.99 30.89
C THR A 112 -20.34 15.44 29.56
N TYR A 113 -19.66 16.29 28.81
CA TYR A 113 -20.01 16.56 27.41
C TYR A 113 -19.45 15.46 26.48
N GLY A 114 -19.90 15.42 25.24
CA GLY A 114 -19.55 14.39 24.27
C GLY A 114 -20.73 13.47 23.96
N THR A 115 -20.45 12.34 23.33
CA THR A 115 -21.48 11.40 22.89
C THR A 115 -21.13 9.97 23.29
N SER A 116 -22.14 9.22 23.75
CA SER A 116 -22.05 7.76 23.91
C SER A 116 -23.06 7.11 22.99
N ILE A 117 -22.61 6.15 22.18
CA ILE A 117 -23.45 5.33 21.30
C ILE A 117 -23.48 3.93 21.89
N ILE A 118 -24.66 3.45 22.23
CA ILE A 118 -24.89 2.13 22.82
C ILE A 118 -25.55 1.25 21.77
N LEU A 119 -24.90 0.17 21.40
CA LEU A 119 -25.37 -0.82 20.45
C LEU A 119 -25.93 -2.02 21.20
N HIS A 120 -27.25 -2.26 21.10
CA HIS A 120 -27.86 -3.50 21.55
C HIS A 120 -27.77 -4.51 20.40
N LEU A 121 -26.89 -5.50 20.55
CA LEU A 121 -26.56 -6.41 19.46
C LEU A 121 -27.69 -7.38 19.15
N LYS A 122 -27.88 -7.68 17.86
CA LYS A 122 -28.74 -8.75 17.41
C LYS A 122 -28.30 -10.10 17.98
N SER A 123 -29.23 -11.03 18.11
CA SER A 123 -28.93 -12.36 18.68
C SER A 123 -27.83 -13.12 17.93
N GLU A 124 -27.75 -12.95 16.60
CA GLU A 124 -26.75 -13.55 15.73
C GLU A 124 -25.40 -12.83 15.75
N GLU A 125 -25.34 -11.63 16.31
CA GLU A 125 -24.14 -10.76 16.31
C GLU A 125 -23.53 -10.55 17.69
N LYS A 126 -23.97 -11.30 18.70
CA LYS A 126 -23.51 -11.20 20.10
C LYS A 126 -22.01 -11.37 20.28
N ASP A 127 -21.37 -12.12 19.38
CA ASP A 127 -19.93 -12.34 19.38
C ASP A 127 -19.11 -11.05 19.23
N PHE A 128 -19.73 -9.96 18.76
CA PHE A 128 -19.05 -8.66 18.74
C PHE A 128 -18.84 -8.05 20.12
N ALA A 129 -19.61 -8.44 21.16
CA ALA A 129 -19.40 -7.99 22.54
C ALA A 129 -18.26 -8.75 23.22
N ASP A 130 -17.13 -8.89 22.53
CA ASP A 130 -15.91 -9.56 22.99
C ASP A 130 -14.71 -8.62 22.85
N GLY A 131 -13.94 -8.48 23.93
CA GLY A 131 -12.82 -7.55 24.00
C GLY A 131 -11.69 -7.86 23.00
N PHE A 132 -11.40 -9.15 22.74
CA PHE A 132 -10.37 -9.52 21.74
C PHE A 132 -10.83 -9.18 20.34
N ARG A 133 -12.11 -9.45 20.02
CA ARG A 133 -12.70 -9.14 18.73
C ARG A 133 -12.72 -7.64 18.47
N ILE A 134 -13.15 -6.85 19.46
CA ILE A 134 -13.13 -5.38 19.39
C ILE A 134 -11.71 -4.87 19.16
N THR A 135 -10.75 -5.32 19.95
CA THR A 135 -9.33 -4.92 19.80
C THR A 135 -8.79 -5.28 18.42
N SER A 136 -9.09 -6.48 17.91
CA SER A 136 -8.68 -6.92 16.60
C SER A 136 -9.27 -6.05 15.47
N ILE A 137 -10.54 -5.69 15.57
CA ILE A 137 -11.22 -4.81 14.62
C ILE A 137 -10.59 -3.41 14.63
N ILE A 138 -10.37 -2.83 15.82
CA ILE A 138 -9.77 -1.50 15.94
C ILE A 138 -8.35 -1.49 15.37
N LYS A 139 -7.52 -2.48 15.72
CA LYS A 139 -6.17 -2.61 15.16
C LYS A 139 -6.17 -2.77 13.65
N LYS A 140 -7.14 -3.46 13.09
CA LYS A 140 -7.23 -3.64 11.65
C LYS A 140 -7.67 -2.39 10.91
N TYR A 141 -8.71 -1.70 11.39
CA TYR A 141 -9.40 -0.66 10.61
C TYR A 141 -9.16 0.76 11.10
N ALA A 142 -8.82 0.95 12.37
CA ALA A 142 -8.71 2.25 13.02
C ALA A 142 -7.38 2.46 13.78
N ASP A 143 -6.37 1.64 13.51
CA ASP A 143 -5.08 1.70 14.21
C ASP A 143 -4.39 3.06 14.07
N HIS A 144 -4.55 3.71 12.92
CA HIS A 144 -3.85 4.94 12.57
C HIS A 144 -4.70 6.21 12.61
N ILE A 145 -5.96 6.15 13.08
CA ILE A 145 -6.75 7.35 13.27
C ILE A 145 -6.11 8.26 14.33
N SER A 146 -6.29 9.57 14.20
CA SER A 146 -5.58 10.57 15.03
C SER A 146 -6.04 10.66 16.47
N VAL A 147 -7.05 9.90 16.86
CA VAL A 147 -7.64 9.90 18.19
C VAL A 147 -7.31 8.58 18.90
N PRO A 148 -6.79 8.60 20.13
CA PRO A 148 -6.61 7.39 20.93
C PRO A 148 -7.93 6.67 21.14
N VAL A 149 -7.95 5.37 20.85
CA VAL A 149 -9.05 4.46 21.16
C VAL A 149 -8.64 3.60 22.33
N LYS A 150 -9.44 3.60 23.37
CA LYS A 150 -9.18 2.88 24.62
C LYS A 150 -10.26 1.86 24.90
N THR A 151 -9.86 0.72 25.43
CA THR A 151 -10.78 -0.31 25.94
C THR A 151 -10.45 -0.65 27.38
N LEU A 152 -11.36 -1.34 28.05
CA LEU A 152 -11.12 -1.90 29.37
C LEU A 152 -9.91 -2.85 29.32
N LYS A 153 -8.97 -2.67 30.23
CA LYS A 153 -7.83 -3.56 30.39
C LYS A 153 -8.33 -4.91 30.89
N VAL A 154 -8.16 -5.95 30.08
CA VAL A 154 -8.47 -7.32 30.48
C VAL A 154 -7.48 -7.71 31.58
N GLN A 155 -7.96 -7.82 32.82
CA GLN A 155 -7.14 -8.38 33.90
C GLN A 155 -6.94 -9.86 33.62
N THR A 156 -5.74 -10.25 33.16
CA THR A 156 -5.31 -11.65 33.23
C THR A 156 -5.27 -12.02 34.74
N PRO A 157 -5.87 -13.14 35.14
CA PRO A 157 -5.71 -13.63 36.51
C PRO A 157 -4.22 -13.85 36.78
N SER A 158 -3.58 -12.95 37.50
CA SER A 158 -2.25 -13.24 38.05
C SER A 158 -2.41 -14.35 39.05
N GLU A 159 -1.67 -15.45 38.87
CA GLU A 159 -1.42 -16.42 39.92
C GLU A 159 -0.70 -15.69 41.08
N SER A 160 -1.44 -15.13 41.97
CA SER A 160 -0.92 -14.66 43.27
C SER A 160 -1.89 -15.02 44.36
N ASP A 161 -1.43 -15.97 45.13
CA ASP A 161 -1.79 -16.34 46.51
C ASP A 161 -2.97 -15.59 47.19
N GLY A 162 -3.96 -16.41 47.50
CA GLY A 162 -5.03 -16.21 48.43
C GLY A 162 -4.85 -15.13 49.52
N LYS A 163 -5.48 -13.99 49.30
CA LYS A 163 -6.09 -13.14 50.34
C LYS A 163 -7.20 -12.36 49.66
N GLU A 164 -8.42 -12.82 49.82
CA GLU A 164 -9.62 -12.04 49.57
C GLU A 164 -9.62 -10.88 50.59
N ASN A 165 -9.36 -9.67 50.12
CA ASN A 165 -9.75 -8.47 50.79
C ASN A 165 -11.05 -7.96 50.13
N GLU A 166 -12.18 -8.22 50.77
CA GLU A 166 -13.43 -7.53 50.53
C GLU A 166 -13.21 -6.04 50.81
N GLY A 167 -13.26 -5.18 49.78
CA GLY A 167 -13.35 -3.73 50.01
C GLY A 167 -12.65 -2.82 49.00
N ASP A 168 -11.89 -3.30 48.02
CA ASP A 168 -11.33 -2.42 47.00
C ASP A 168 -12.26 -2.31 45.78
N SER A 169 -12.81 -1.11 45.59
CA SER A 169 -13.41 -0.72 44.31
C SER A 169 -12.34 -0.91 43.24
N LYS A 170 -12.49 -1.95 42.37
CA LYS A 170 -11.60 -2.19 41.24
C LYS A 170 -11.60 -0.91 40.42
N GLU A 171 -10.50 -0.17 40.41
CA GLU A 171 -10.31 0.95 39.49
C GLU A 171 -10.41 0.38 38.08
N ILE A 172 -11.35 0.91 37.31
CA ILE A 172 -11.54 0.58 35.91
C ILE A 172 -10.36 1.20 35.13
N GLU A 173 -9.37 0.38 34.74
CA GLU A 173 -8.25 0.84 33.95
C GLU A 173 -8.58 0.67 32.46
N TYR A 174 -8.35 1.75 31.68
CA TYR A 174 -8.41 1.74 30.24
C TYR A 174 -7.00 1.68 29.65
N GLU A 175 -6.83 0.89 28.61
CA GLU A 175 -5.61 0.86 27.81
C GLU A 175 -5.84 1.36 26.40
N THR A 176 -4.90 2.12 25.85
CA THR A 176 -4.94 2.55 24.44
C THR A 176 -4.57 1.38 23.55
N ILE A 177 -5.43 1.04 22.61
CA ILE A 177 -5.29 -0.13 21.72
C ILE A 177 -4.84 0.20 20.33
N ASN A 178 -4.95 1.45 19.89
CA ASN A 178 -4.48 1.89 18.57
C ASN A 178 -3.20 2.72 18.69
N GLU A 179 -2.41 2.78 17.62
CA GLU A 179 -1.19 3.57 17.59
C GLU A 179 -1.45 5.08 17.50
N ALA A 180 -2.63 5.50 17.08
CA ALA A 180 -3.08 6.88 16.93
C ALA A 180 -2.12 7.81 16.13
N LYS A 181 -1.09 7.26 15.49
CA LYS A 181 -0.08 7.97 14.71
C LYS A 181 0.28 7.14 13.49
N ALA A 182 -0.13 7.61 12.32
CA ALA A 182 0.30 7.02 11.07
C ALA A 182 1.74 7.46 10.74
N LEU A 183 2.67 6.52 10.63
CA LEU A 183 4.07 6.81 10.32
C LEU A 183 4.22 7.65 9.05
N TRP A 184 3.44 7.34 8.00
CA TRP A 184 3.51 8.02 6.71
C TRP A 184 3.03 9.47 6.73
N THR A 185 2.35 9.92 7.80
CA THR A 185 1.92 11.32 7.94
C THR A 185 3.02 12.22 8.52
N ARG A 186 4.07 11.63 9.09
CA ARG A 186 5.20 12.35 9.65
C ARG A 186 6.17 12.77 8.55
N THR A 187 6.92 13.85 8.79
CA THR A 187 7.96 14.29 7.84
C THR A 187 9.12 13.29 7.84
N ARG A 188 9.74 13.05 6.68
CA ARG A 188 10.88 12.11 6.53
C ARG A 188 12.02 12.37 7.52
N ARG A 189 12.25 13.65 7.89
CA ARG A 189 13.33 14.03 8.83
C ARG A 189 13.06 13.58 10.26
N GLN A 190 11.81 13.32 10.60
CA GLN A 190 11.37 12.90 11.94
C GLN A 190 11.30 11.38 12.10
N ILE A 191 11.49 10.65 11.02
CA ILE A 191 11.36 9.18 11.02
C ILE A 191 12.75 8.59 10.87
N LYS A 192 13.13 7.72 11.78
CA LYS A 192 14.40 6.98 11.73
C LYS A 192 14.27 5.76 10.82
N LYS A 193 15.41 5.22 10.41
CA LYS A 193 15.50 4.05 9.54
C LYS A 193 14.81 2.83 10.16
N ASP A 194 15.06 2.56 11.42
CA ASP A 194 14.46 1.45 12.18
C ASP A 194 12.94 1.55 12.25
N GLU A 195 12.37 2.75 12.38
CA GLU A 195 10.91 2.95 12.36
C GLU A 195 10.29 2.57 10.99
N TYR A 196 10.98 2.90 9.87
CA TYR A 196 10.54 2.47 8.53
C TYR A 196 10.61 0.95 8.37
N GLU A 197 11.66 0.31 8.87
CA GLU A 197 11.87 -1.14 8.78
C GLU A 197 10.86 -1.91 9.63
N GLU A 198 10.60 -1.45 10.86
CA GLU A 198 9.58 -2.06 11.72
C GLU A 198 8.16 -1.89 11.16
N PHE A 199 7.86 -0.71 10.62
CA PHE A 199 6.58 -0.49 9.95
C PHE A 199 6.39 -1.41 8.74
N TYR A 200 7.44 -1.61 7.92
CA TYR A 200 7.41 -2.56 6.82
C TYR A 200 7.07 -3.98 7.29
N LYS A 201 7.76 -4.47 8.32
CA LYS A 201 7.51 -5.80 8.89
C LYS A 201 6.07 -5.94 9.38
N HIS A 202 5.56 -4.88 10.01
CA HIS A 202 4.19 -4.85 10.50
C HIS A 202 3.16 -4.98 9.37
N ILE A 203 3.30 -4.21 8.28
CA ILE A 203 2.31 -4.18 7.20
C ILE A 203 2.44 -5.33 6.21
N SER A 204 3.65 -5.88 6.02
CA SER A 204 3.92 -6.95 5.07
C SER A 204 3.90 -8.34 5.69
N HIS A 205 3.93 -8.42 7.03
CA HIS A 205 4.13 -9.65 7.80
C HIS A 205 5.45 -10.36 7.44
N ASP A 206 6.43 -9.61 6.96
CA ASP A 206 7.79 -10.09 6.68
C ASP A 206 8.64 -9.99 7.94
N PHE A 207 9.59 -10.91 8.11
CA PHE A 207 10.52 -10.93 9.24
C PHE A 207 11.81 -10.16 8.94
N GLU A 208 12.12 -9.95 7.66
CA GLU A 208 13.32 -9.25 7.23
C GLU A 208 13.03 -7.77 6.91
N ALA A 209 14.06 -6.95 7.02
CA ALA A 209 13.98 -5.55 6.62
C ALA A 209 13.88 -5.44 5.08
N PRO A 210 13.22 -4.39 4.55
CA PRO A 210 13.16 -4.15 3.11
C PRO A 210 14.53 -3.72 2.56
N LEU A 211 14.75 -3.88 1.26
CA LEU A 211 15.97 -3.41 0.60
C LEU A 211 16.06 -1.88 0.53
N ASP A 212 14.96 -1.23 0.21
CA ASP A 212 14.87 0.24 0.18
C ASP A 212 13.38 0.65 0.20
N TRP A 213 13.13 1.95 0.37
CA TRP A 213 11.78 2.52 0.36
C TRP A 213 11.73 3.93 -0.21
N SER A 214 10.53 4.35 -0.56
CA SER A 214 10.22 5.69 -1.04
C SER A 214 9.01 6.23 -0.29
N HIS A 215 9.20 7.30 0.47
CA HIS A 215 8.14 7.99 1.21
C HIS A 215 7.89 9.36 0.56
N ASN A 216 6.67 9.59 0.10
CA ASN A 216 6.32 10.79 -0.65
C ASN A 216 4.95 11.32 -0.24
N ARG A 217 4.87 12.65 -0.10
CA ARG A 217 3.64 13.40 0.03
C ARG A 217 3.44 14.24 -1.23
N VAL A 218 2.27 14.14 -1.81
CA VAL A 218 1.83 14.91 -2.98
C VAL A 218 0.69 15.82 -2.55
N GLU A 219 0.82 17.11 -2.84
CA GLU A 219 -0.18 18.14 -2.53
C GLU A 219 -0.48 18.92 -3.82
N GLY A 220 -1.72 19.28 -4.03
CA GLY A 220 -2.12 20.09 -5.19
C GLY A 220 -3.39 19.58 -5.86
N LYS A 221 -3.32 19.17 -7.12
CA LYS A 221 -4.47 18.57 -7.82
C LYS A 221 -4.87 17.22 -7.25
N LEU A 222 -3.91 16.50 -6.69
CA LEU A 222 -4.08 15.27 -5.94
C LEU A 222 -3.44 15.47 -4.59
N ASP A 223 -4.11 15.02 -3.53
CA ASP A 223 -3.59 15.01 -2.17
C ASP A 223 -3.52 13.59 -1.66
N TYR A 224 -2.31 13.05 -1.61
CA TYR A 224 -2.04 11.72 -1.07
C TYR A 224 -0.62 11.56 -0.55
N THR A 225 -0.46 10.65 0.37
CA THR A 225 0.84 10.17 0.83
C THR A 225 1.05 8.73 0.39
N SER A 226 2.24 8.40 -0.07
CA SER A 226 2.64 7.03 -0.40
C SER A 226 3.93 6.64 0.29
N LEU A 227 3.97 5.43 0.81
CA LEU A 227 5.17 4.80 1.35
C LEU A 227 5.32 3.43 0.70
N LEU A 228 6.26 3.34 -0.25
CA LEU A 228 6.52 2.15 -1.05
C LEU A 228 7.80 1.47 -0.58
N TYR A 229 7.79 0.16 -0.50
CA TYR A 229 8.92 -0.68 -0.09
C TYR A 229 9.27 -1.72 -1.15
N ILE A 230 10.55 -1.98 -1.29
CA ILE A 230 11.09 -3.10 -2.06
C ILE A 230 11.46 -4.22 -1.07
N PRO A 231 10.73 -5.34 -1.07
CA PRO A 231 11.05 -6.49 -0.22
C PRO A 231 12.44 -7.06 -0.51
N LYS A 232 13.01 -7.74 0.48
CA LYS A 232 14.27 -8.46 0.30
C LYS A 232 14.08 -9.83 -0.35
N ARG A 233 12.96 -10.50 -0.05
CA ARG A 233 12.65 -11.85 -0.55
C ARG A 233 11.32 -11.90 -1.27
N ALA A 234 11.28 -12.73 -2.31
CA ALA A 234 10.06 -13.03 -3.02
C ALA A 234 9.14 -13.91 -2.15
N PRO A 235 7.85 -13.55 -2.00
CA PRO A 235 6.88 -14.43 -1.39
C PRO A 235 6.67 -15.67 -2.27
N PHE A 236 6.28 -16.79 -1.64
CA PHE A 236 6.08 -18.07 -2.34
C PHE A 236 4.99 -18.01 -3.42
N ASP A 237 4.04 -17.10 -3.27
CA ASP A 237 2.89 -16.90 -4.16
C ASP A 237 3.12 -15.79 -5.22
N LEU A 238 4.35 -15.28 -5.35
CA LEU A 238 4.70 -14.22 -6.31
C LEU A 238 4.25 -14.54 -7.75
N TRP A 239 4.28 -15.82 -8.12
CA TRP A 239 3.93 -16.29 -9.47
C TRP A 239 2.44 -16.57 -9.64
N ASN A 240 1.68 -16.59 -8.55
CA ASN A 240 0.24 -16.71 -8.62
C ASN A 240 -0.38 -15.34 -8.96
N ARG A 241 -0.88 -15.21 -10.18
CA ARG A 241 -1.50 -13.96 -10.64
C ARG A 241 -2.81 -13.63 -9.93
N ASP A 242 -3.43 -14.59 -9.31
CA ASP A 242 -4.69 -14.45 -8.55
C ASP A 242 -4.44 -14.22 -7.05
N ALA A 243 -3.18 -14.27 -6.59
CA ALA A 243 -2.85 -13.98 -5.21
C ALA A 243 -3.17 -12.50 -4.86
N ALA A 244 -3.57 -12.29 -3.62
CA ALA A 244 -3.79 -10.94 -3.09
C ALA A 244 -2.50 -10.11 -3.21
N ARG A 245 -2.61 -8.98 -3.88
CA ARG A 245 -1.48 -8.10 -4.20
C ARG A 245 -1.92 -6.64 -4.19
N GLY A 246 -0.96 -5.76 -4.12
CA GLY A 246 -1.23 -4.32 -4.16
C GLY A 246 -0.81 -3.64 -2.87
N LEU A 247 -1.20 -2.38 -2.79
CA LEU A 247 -0.91 -1.52 -1.66
C LEU A 247 -2.06 -1.55 -0.65
N LYS A 248 -1.75 -1.32 0.61
CA LYS A 248 -2.76 -1.02 1.61
C LYS A 248 -3.31 0.38 1.34
N LEU A 249 -4.61 0.45 1.07
CA LEU A 249 -5.30 1.72 0.85
C LEU A 249 -5.88 2.24 2.14
N TYR A 250 -5.54 3.47 2.46
CA TYR A 250 -6.16 4.28 3.50
C TYR A 250 -6.81 5.50 2.87
N VAL A 251 -7.90 5.96 3.46
CA VAL A 251 -8.53 7.24 3.16
C VAL A 251 -8.61 8.01 4.47
N GLN A 252 -7.91 9.13 4.55
CA GLN A 252 -7.82 9.93 5.78
C GLN A 252 -7.44 9.07 7.01
N ARG A 253 -6.44 8.19 6.86
CA ARG A 253 -5.91 7.23 7.86
C ARG A 253 -6.84 6.09 8.26
N VAL A 254 -8.02 6.01 7.66
CA VAL A 254 -8.93 4.86 7.84
C VAL A 254 -8.55 3.79 6.83
N PHE A 255 -8.32 2.58 7.31
CA PHE A 255 -8.03 1.44 6.45
C PHE A 255 -9.25 1.08 5.59
N ILE A 256 -9.03 0.94 4.29
CA ILE A 256 -10.07 0.57 3.32
C ILE A 256 -9.87 -0.85 2.82
N MET A 257 -8.67 -1.19 2.33
CA MET A 257 -8.39 -2.53 1.80
C MET A 257 -6.88 -2.85 1.77
N ASP A 258 -6.56 -4.14 1.82
CA ASP A 258 -5.17 -4.65 1.84
C ASP A 258 -4.51 -4.76 0.47
N ASP A 259 -5.30 -4.90 -0.58
CA ASP A 259 -4.84 -5.34 -1.89
C ASP A 259 -5.41 -4.45 -3.00
N ALA A 260 -5.14 -3.16 -2.88
CA ALA A 260 -5.51 -2.16 -3.86
C ALA A 260 -4.61 -2.31 -5.12
N GLU A 261 -4.90 -3.33 -5.94
CA GLU A 261 -4.15 -3.69 -7.15
C GLU A 261 -4.22 -2.64 -8.27
N GLN A 262 -5.20 -1.73 -8.19
CA GLN A 262 -5.41 -0.68 -9.17
C GLN A 262 -4.28 0.35 -9.20
N PHE A 263 -3.52 0.49 -8.12
CA PHE A 263 -2.50 1.53 -7.97
C PHE A 263 -1.13 1.19 -8.56
N LEU A 264 -0.87 -0.06 -8.92
CA LEU A 264 0.38 -0.48 -9.55
C LEU A 264 0.14 -1.49 -10.68
N PRO A 265 0.95 -1.49 -11.75
CA PRO A 265 0.90 -2.52 -12.78
C PRO A 265 1.38 -3.87 -12.23
N LEU A 266 0.96 -4.94 -12.89
CA LEU A 266 1.19 -6.32 -12.44
C LEU A 266 2.67 -6.69 -12.33
N TYR A 267 3.52 -6.18 -13.23
CA TYR A 267 4.95 -6.43 -13.18
C TYR A 267 5.67 -5.78 -11.98
N LEU A 268 4.98 -4.91 -11.22
CA LEU A 268 5.45 -4.32 -9.96
C LEU A 268 4.74 -4.92 -8.74
N ARG A 269 4.10 -6.10 -8.86
CA ARG A 269 3.34 -6.75 -7.78
C ARG A 269 4.14 -7.11 -6.52
N PHE A 270 5.46 -7.09 -6.61
CA PHE A 270 6.35 -7.28 -5.46
C PHE A 270 6.42 -6.04 -4.54
N VAL A 271 6.04 -4.86 -5.03
CA VAL A 271 6.08 -3.63 -4.23
C VAL A 271 5.03 -3.73 -3.12
N LYS A 272 5.45 -3.48 -1.90
CA LYS A 272 4.60 -3.40 -0.71
C LYS A 272 4.50 -1.95 -0.25
N GLY A 273 3.51 -1.66 0.56
CA GLY A 273 3.41 -0.32 1.15
C GLY A 273 1.98 0.15 1.35
N VAL A 274 1.88 1.44 1.60
CA VAL A 274 0.62 2.11 1.88
C VAL A 274 0.43 3.32 0.97
N ILE A 275 -0.81 3.58 0.65
CA ILE A 275 -1.28 4.82 0.04
C ILE A 275 -2.41 5.38 0.89
N ASP A 276 -2.35 6.65 1.22
CA ASP A 276 -3.38 7.35 2.00
C ASP A 276 -3.78 8.61 1.23
N SER A 277 -5.04 8.70 0.84
CA SER A 277 -5.56 9.78 0.00
C SER A 277 -6.73 10.47 0.67
N SER A 278 -6.79 11.80 0.48
CA SER A 278 -7.96 12.62 0.83
C SER A 278 -8.93 12.78 -0.33
N ASP A 279 -8.51 12.45 -1.56
CA ASP A 279 -9.30 12.65 -2.78
C ASP A 279 -10.18 11.44 -3.13
N ILE A 280 -9.93 10.30 -2.51
CA ILE A 280 -10.74 9.09 -2.67
C ILE A 280 -11.84 9.09 -1.61
N SER A 281 -13.06 8.78 -2.03
CA SER A 281 -14.19 8.66 -1.11
C SER A 281 -14.02 7.47 -0.15
N LEU A 282 -14.38 7.65 1.11
CA LEU A 282 -14.46 6.55 2.09
C LEU A 282 -15.42 5.43 1.68
N ASN A 283 -16.44 5.76 0.86
CA ASN A 283 -17.39 4.80 0.34
C ASN A 283 -16.92 4.17 -0.97
N VAL A 284 -15.69 3.71 -1.01
CA VAL A 284 -15.05 3.18 -2.20
C VAL A 284 -15.14 1.65 -2.24
N SER A 285 -15.48 1.11 -3.41
CA SER A 285 -15.39 -0.31 -3.74
C SER A 285 -14.29 -0.55 -4.78
N ARG A 286 -13.85 -1.80 -4.93
CA ARG A 286 -12.90 -2.18 -5.99
C ARG A 286 -13.36 -1.79 -7.38
N GLU A 287 -14.66 -1.88 -7.66
CA GLU A 287 -15.25 -1.50 -8.95
C GLU A 287 -15.17 0.00 -9.20
N ILE A 288 -15.38 0.82 -8.17
CA ILE A 288 -15.27 2.28 -8.26
C ILE A 288 -13.82 2.66 -8.53
N LEU A 289 -12.84 2.05 -7.84
CA LEU A 289 -11.42 2.31 -8.05
C LEU A 289 -10.95 2.01 -9.48
N GLN A 290 -11.53 1.01 -10.15
CA GLN A 290 -11.16 0.64 -11.52
C GLN A 290 -11.53 1.69 -12.57
N LYS A 291 -12.47 2.57 -12.28
CA LYS A 291 -13.00 3.57 -13.23
C LYS A 291 -12.75 5.00 -12.80
N ASP A 292 -11.98 5.21 -11.74
CA ASP A 292 -11.74 6.54 -11.18
C ASP A 292 -10.50 7.18 -11.83
N PRO A 293 -10.63 8.34 -12.52
CA PRO A 293 -9.51 9.06 -13.11
C PRO A 293 -8.44 9.51 -12.10
N VAL A 294 -8.83 9.71 -10.84
CA VAL A 294 -7.91 10.03 -9.74
C VAL A 294 -6.98 8.85 -9.50
N VAL A 295 -7.53 7.63 -9.46
CA VAL A 295 -6.76 6.40 -9.30
C VAL A 295 -5.79 6.17 -10.45
N ASP A 296 -6.22 6.41 -11.71
CA ASP A 296 -5.34 6.30 -12.89
C ASP A 296 -4.15 7.27 -12.81
N SER A 297 -4.41 8.50 -12.36
CA SER A 297 -3.36 9.50 -12.17
C SER A 297 -2.39 9.11 -11.06
N MET A 298 -2.91 8.57 -9.95
CA MET A 298 -2.09 8.06 -8.85
C MET A 298 -1.27 6.84 -9.30
N ARG A 299 -1.87 5.90 -10.05
CA ARG A 299 -1.18 4.74 -10.62
C ARG A 299 0.02 5.15 -11.45
N THR A 300 -0.15 6.12 -12.34
CA THR A 300 0.93 6.66 -13.17
C THR A 300 2.07 7.22 -12.32
N ALA A 301 1.74 8.01 -11.31
CA ALA A 301 2.73 8.60 -10.40
C ALA A 301 3.44 7.55 -9.53
N LEU A 302 2.71 6.58 -8.99
CA LEU A 302 3.26 5.51 -8.14
C LEU A 302 4.14 4.56 -8.95
N THR A 303 3.74 4.21 -10.19
CA THR A 303 4.56 3.42 -11.11
C THR A 303 5.89 4.10 -11.36
N LYS A 304 5.87 5.40 -11.69
CA LYS A 304 7.09 6.19 -11.86
C LYS A 304 7.97 6.15 -10.62
N ARG A 305 7.39 6.32 -9.42
CA ARG A 305 8.13 6.31 -8.16
C ARG A 305 8.77 4.96 -7.85
N ALA A 306 8.08 3.88 -8.11
CA ALA A 306 8.62 2.53 -7.96
C ALA A 306 9.81 2.30 -8.90
N LEU A 307 9.69 2.70 -10.17
CA LEU A 307 10.79 2.61 -11.14
C LEU A 307 11.97 3.52 -10.79
N ASP A 308 11.72 4.74 -10.30
CA ASP A 308 12.76 5.66 -9.83
C ASP A 308 13.49 5.10 -8.60
N LEU A 309 12.78 4.42 -7.69
CA LEU A 309 13.36 3.74 -6.53
C LEU A 309 14.30 2.61 -6.97
N LEU A 310 13.88 1.77 -7.92
CA LEU A 310 14.72 0.71 -8.49
C LEU A 310 15.92 1.28 -9.25
N THR A 311 15.75 2.36 -10.00
CA THR A 311 16.84 3.05 -10.70
C THR A 311 17.88 3.58 -9.73
N LYS A 312 17.42 4.20 -8.63
CA LYS A 312 18.32 4.67 -7.56
C LYS A 312 19.04 3.51 -6.89
N LEU A 313 18.36 2.41 -6.60
CA LEU A 313 18.93 1.21 -6.02
C LEU A 313 20.03 0.66 -6.92
N ARG A 314 19.73 0.51 -8.24
CA ARG A 314 20.68 0.02 -9.26
C ARG A 314 21.92 0.91 -9.38
N SER A 315 21.75 2.23 -9.40
CA SER A 315 22.85 3.19 -9.62
C SER A 315 23.72 3.44 -8.38
N LYS A 316 23.14 3.39 -7.16
CA LYS A 316 23.81 3.78 -5.93
C LYS A 316 24.13 2.64 -4.98
N LYS A 317 23.44 1.51 -5.10
CA LYS A 317 23.52 0.36 -4.21
C LYS A 317 23.47 -0.94 -5.01
N ARG A 318 24.43 -1.12 -5.93
CA ARG A 318 24.43 -2.21 -6.93
C ARG A 318 24.25 -3.60 -6.30
N ASP A 319 24.92 -3.86 -5.16
CA ASP A 319 24.81 -5.15 -4.49
C ASP A 319 23.39 -5.44 -4.01
N LEU A 320 22.71 -4.45 -3.43
CA LEU A 320 21.30 -4.59 -3.03
C LEU A 320 20.38 -4.74 -4.24
N TYR A 321 20.71 -4.07 -5.37
CA TYR A 321 19.98 -4.26 -6.61
C TYR A 321 20.16 -5.67 -7.16
N ASN A 322 21.34 -6.27 -7.04
CA ASN A 322 21.59 -7.64 -7.42
C ASN A 322 20.80 -8.63 -6.55
N GLU A 323 20.69 -8.39 -5.24
CA GLU A 323 19.82 -9.17 -4.35
C GLU A 323 18.33 -9.06 -4.80
N PHE A 324 17.87 -7.84 -5.12
CA PHE A 324 16.56 -7.60 -5.69
C PHE A 324 16.35 -8.37 -7.00
N TRP A 325 17.32 -8.30 -7.92
CA TRP A 325 17.25 -8.93 -9.23
C TRP A 325 17.11 -10.46 -9.12
N ASP A 326 17.87 -11.07 -8.24
CA ASP A 326 17.83 -12.52 -7.99
C ASP A 326 16.45 -13.00 -7.52
N GLN A 327 15.68 -12.14 -6.87
CA GLN A 327 14.34 -12.45 -6.36
C GLN A 327 13.22 -12.08 -7.33
N PHE A 328 13.33 -10.94 -8.00
CA PHE A 328 12.22 -10.30 -8.71
C PHE A 328 12.52 -10.03 -10.20
N GLY A 329 13.72 -10.31 -10.67
CA GLY A 329 14.13 -9.98 -12.04
C GLY A 329 13.23 -10.54 -13.11
N GLN A 330 12.78 -11.81 -12.96
CA GLN A 330 11.88 -12.42 -13.93
C GLN A 330 10.49 -11.75 -13.96
N VAL A 331 10.00 -11.27 -12.80
CA VAL A 331 8.73 -10.51 -12.74
C VAL A 331 8.89 -9.16 -13.41
N LEU A 332 10.03 -8.49 -13.21
CA LEU A 332 10.31 -7.20 -13.84
C LEU A 332 10.41 -7.32 -15.38
N LYS A 333 10.84 -8.46 -15.90
CA LYS A 333 10.87 -8.77 -17.34
C LYS A 333 9.49 -8.84 -18.01
N GLU A 334 8.40 -8.89 -17.22
CA GLU A 334 7.04 -8.76 -17.75
C GLU A 334 6.74 -7.31 -18.21
N GLY A 335 7.45 -6.33 -17.63
CA GLY A 335 7.17 -4.91 -17.82
C GLY A 335 7.22 -4.41 -19.25
N PRO A 336 8.21 -4.78 -20.09
CA PRO A 336 8.26 -4.32 -21.49
C PRO A 336 7.01 -4.67 -22.32
N GLY A 337 6.32 -5.77 -22.01
CA GLY A 337 5.08 -6.17 -22.67
C GLY A 337 3.81 -5.60 -22.03
N GLU A 338 3.86 -5.23 -20.74
CA GLU A 338 2.69 -4.74 -19.99
C GLU A 338 2.60 -3.21 -19.94
N ASP A 339 3.72 -2.49 -20.01
CA ASP A 339 3.78 -1.03 -19.83
C ASP A 339 4.55 -0.36 -20.96
N PHE A 340 3.85 -0.05 -22.03
CA PHE A 340 4.43 0.62 -23.19
C PHE A 340 5.00 2.01 -22.87
N THR A 341 4.37 2.73 -21.94
CA THR A 341 4.78 4.09 -21.56
C THR A 341 6.13 4.09 -20.86
N ASN A 342 6.40 3.09 -20.04
CA ASN A 342 7.63 2.98 -19.26
C ASN A 342 8.59 1.93 -19.80
N ARG A 343 8.34 1.35 -21.01
CA ARG A 343 9.13 0.25 -21.57
C ARG A 343 10.63 0.50 -21.54
N GLU A 344 11.08 1.66 -21.98
CA GLU A 344 12.50 2.00 -21.98
C GLU A 344 13.10 2.11 -20.57
N LYS A 345 12.34 2.69 -19.63
CA LYS A 345 12.76 2.75 -18.23
C LYS A 345 12.87 1.37 -17.60
N VAL A 346 11.92 0.48 -17.91
CA VAL A 346 11.97 -0.90 -17.43
C VAL A 346 13.14 -1.63 -18.08
N ALA A 347 13.33 -1.49 -19.41
CA ALA A 347 14.44 -2.11 -20.12
C ALA A 347 15.81 -1.71 -19.53
N LYS A 348 15.97 -0.46 -19.12
CA LYS A 348 17.17 0.03 -18.44
C LYS A 348 17.47 -0.69 -17.12
N LEU A 349 16.46 -1.23 -16.46
CA LEU A 349 16.57 -1.95 -15.18
C LEU A 349 16.87 -3.44 -15.35
N LEU A 350 16.68 -4.00 -16.55
CA LEU A 350 16.87 -5.43 -16.81
C LEU A 350 18.34 -5.82 -16.71
N GLN A 351 18.57 -7.04 -16.22
CA GLN A 351 19.89 -7.66 -16.17
C GLN A 351 19.87 -9.01 -16.86
N PHE A 352 21.01 -9.36 -17.45
CA PHE A 352 21.19 -10.58 -18.23
C PHE A 352 22.54 -11.22 -17.93
N SER A 353 22.71 -12.47 -18.33
CA SER A 353 23.99 -13.08 -18.55
C SER A 353 24.49 -12.71 -19.95
N THR A 354 25.79 -12.56 -20.14
CA THR A 354 26.39 -12.30 -21.46
C THR A 354 27.61 -13.16 -21.69
N THR A 355 28.13 -13.18 -22.91
CA THR A 355 29.35 -13.90 -23.26
C THR A 355 30.63 -13.24 -22.71
N LYS A 356 30.56 -12.00 -22.23
CA LYS A 356 31.72 -11.23 -21.71
C LYS A 356 31.68 -11.03 -20.21
N GLY A 357 30.50 -11.13 -19.57
CA GLY A 357 30.35 -10.96 -18.13
C GLY A 357 30.55 -12.26 -17.37
N GLU A 358 30.19 -12.22 -16.06
CA GLU A 358 30.04 -13.43 -15.25
C GLU A 358 28.81 -14.19 -15.75
N SER A 359 29.01 -15.13 -16.68
CA SER A 359 27.92 -15.79 -17.39
C SER A 359 27.00 -16.62 -16.49
N GLU A 360 27.44 -17.02 -15.29
CA GLU A 360 26.64 -17.82 -14.35
C GLU A 360 25.53 -17.02 -13.66
N VAL A 361 25.65 -15.69 -13.64
CA VAL A 361 24.68 -14.79 -12.99
C VAL A 361 24.25 -13.66 -13.91
N GLN A 362 23.03 -13.18 -13.75
CA GLN A 362 22.51 -12.06 -14.54
C GLN A 362 22.90 -10.73 -13.87
N ARG A 363 23.95 -10.09 -14.34
CA ARG A 363 24.47 -8.83 -13.76
C ARG A 363 24.65 -7.73 -14.80
N GLU A 364 24.59 -8.06 -16.08
CA GLU A 364 24.85 -7.13 -17.16
C GLU A 364 23.56 -6.46 -17.65
N GLY A 365 23.52 -5.14 -17.67
CA GLY A 365 22.42 -4.38 -18.19
C GLY A 365 22.62 -3.98 -19.65
N LEU A 366 21.57 -3.42 -20.24
CA LEU A 366 21.61 -2.99 -21.64
C LEU A 366 22.51 -1.77 -21.84
N ASP A 367 22.58 -0.84 -20.88
CA ASP A 367 23.50 0.30 -20.95
C ASP A 367 24.96 -0.18 -20.99
N GLU A 368 25.31 -1.10 -20.09
CA GLU A 368 26.68 -1.67 -20.00
C GLU A 368 27.03 -2.48 -21.27
N TYR A 369 26.06 -3.17 -21.85
CA TYR A 369 26.25 -3.83 -23.15
C TYR A 369 26.56 -2.82 -24.24
N ILE A 370 25.75 -1.74 -24.37
CA ILE A 370 25.95 -0.71 -25.40
C ILE A 370 27.31 -0.02 -25.26
N GLU A 371 27.75 0.26 -24.03
CA GLU A 371 29.07 0.85 -23.75
C GLU A 371 30.24 -0.03 -24.25
N ARG A 372 30.04 -1.36 -24.30
CA ARG A 372 31.04 -2.34 -24.76
C ARG A 372 30.88 -2.74 -26.23
N MET A 373 29.89 -2.19 -26.93
CA MET A 373 29.71 -2.46 -28.38
C MET A 373 30.93 -2.02 -29.16
N LYS A 374 31.24 -2.77 -30.20
CA LYS A 374 32.36 -2.44 -31.10
C LYS A 374 32.01 -1.29 -32.03
N ASP A 375 33.05 -0.60 -32.48
CA ASP A 375 32.90 0.42 -33.53
C ASP A 375 32.34 -0.19 -34.82
N GLY A 376 31.17 0.33 -35.26
CA GLY A 376 30.45 -0.19 -36.42
C GLY A 376 29.39 -1.24 -36.04
N GLN A 377 29.27 -1.63 -34.77
CA GLN A 377 28.17 -2.48 -34.32
C GLN A 377 26.90 -1.63 -34.16
N ASP A 378 25.82 -1.99 -34.86
CA ASP A 378 24.56 -1.27 -34.89
C ASP A 378 23.43 -1.99 -34.15
N LYS A 379 23.64 -3.27 -33.77
CA LYS A 379 22.60 -4.13 -33.16
C LYS A 379 23.04 -4.71 -31.83
N ILE A 380 22.02 -4.97 -30.96
CA ILE A 380 22.18 -5.73 -29.74
C ILE A 380 21.89 -7.20 -30.06
N TYR A 381 22.92 -8.04 -29.96
CA TYR A 381 22.80 -9.47 -30.25
C TYR A 381 22.38 -10.25 -29.03
N TYR A 382 21.41 -11.15 -29.18
CA TYR A 382 20.95 -12.01 -28.11
C TYR A 382 20.66 -13.43 -28.59
N LEU A 383 20.68 -14.36 -27.67
CA LEU A 383 20.34 -15.76 -27.87
C LEU A 383 19.38 -16.21 -26.76
N VAL A 384 18.21 -16.72 -27.15
CA VAL A 384 17.26 -17.37 -26.23
C VAL A 384 17.51 -18.88 -26.25
N ALA A 385 17.63 -19.47 -25.08
CA ALA A 385 17.81 -20.92 -24.90
C ALA A 385 17.08 -21.42 -23.65
N ASP A 386 16.80 -22.71 -23.57
CA ASP A 386 16.11 -23.33 -22.43
C ASP A 386 16.94 -23.32 -21.13
N SER A 387 18.23 -23.14 -21.25
CA SER A 387 19.17 -23.07 -20.12
C SER A 387 20.42 -22.28 -20.47
N LEU A 388 21.07 -21.74 -19.44
CA LEU A 388 22.35 -21.03 -19.61
C LEU A 388 23.41 -21.95 -20.25
N LYS A 389 23.50 -23.21 -19.83
CA LYS A 389 24.43 -24.18 -20.40
C LYS A 389 24.15 -24.43 -21.86
N GLY A 390 22.88 -24.53 -22.25
CA GLY A 390 22.47 -24.63 -23.64
C GLY A 390 22.87 -23.42 -24.47
N ALA A 391 22.66 -22.21 -23.93
CA ALA A 391 23.08 -20.97 -24.57
C ALA A 391 24.59 -20.92 -24.79
N LEU A 392 25.40 -21.19 -23.77
CA LEU A 392 26.86 -21.13 -23.83
C LEU A 392 27.49 -22.12 -24.82
N ASN A 393 26.84 -23.26 -25.06
CA ASN A 393 27.27 -24.30 -25.98
C ASN A 393 26.64 -24.20 -27.38
N SER A 394 25.91 -23.13 -27.64
CA SER A 394 25.26 -22.93 -28.93
C SER A 394 26.30 -22.70 -30.05
N PRO A 395 26.17 -23.41 -31.21
CA PRO A 395 27.04 -23.18 -32.34
C PRO A 395 26.87 -21.78 -32.93
N HIS A 396 25.75 -21.11 -32.72
CA HIS A 396 25.51 -19.75 -33.19
C HIS A 396 26.46 -18.73 -32.54
N LEU A 397 27.09 -19.04 -31.39
CA LEU A 397 28.06 -18.17 -30.73
C LEU A 397 29.45 -18.17 -31.41
N GLU A 398 29.79 -19.15 -32.25
CA GLU A 398 31.17 -19.31 -32.76
C GLU A 398 31.65 -18.07 -33.50
N ILE A 399 30.84 -17.53 -34.42
CA ILE A 399 31.21 -16.35 -35.20
C ILE A 399 31.36 -15.11 -34.30
N PHE A 400 30.52 -14.95 -33.27
CA PHE A 400 30.61 -13.84 -32.33
C PHE A 400 31.84 -13.93 -31.44
N LYS A 401 32.20 -15.16 -31.01
CA LYS A 401 33.45 -15.40 -30.29
C LYS A 401 34.68 -15.09 -31.12
N LYS A 402 34.71 -15.52 -32.39
CA LYS A 402 35.82 -15.21 -33.32
C LYS A 402 35.99 -13.71 -33.56
N LYS A 403 34.89 -12.98 -33.66
CA LYS A 403 34.88 -11.53 -33.87
C LYS A 403 34.91 -10.73 -32.55
N ASP A 404 34.97 -11.41 -31.43
CA ASP A 404 34.94 -10.81 -30.11
C ASP A 404 33.73 -9.85 -29.90
N ILE A 405 32.56 -10.25 -30.41
CA ILE A 405 31.28 -9.54 -30.25
C ILE A 405 30.54 -10.14 -29.06
N GLU A 406 30.07 -9.29 -28.16
CA GLU A 406 29.27 -9.71 -27.01
C GLU A 406 27.87 -10.12 -27.43
N VAL A 407 27.34 -11.20 -26.83
CA VAL A 407 25.98 -11.70 -27.02
C VAL A 407 25.31 -11.85 -25.66
N ILE A 408 24.08 -11.32 -25.55
CA ILE A 408 23.22 -11.50 -24.38
C ILE A 408 22.67 -12.93 -24.38
N LEU A 409 22.80 -13.62 -23.25
CA LEU A 409 22.32 -14.99 -23.07
C LEU A 409 21.03 -14.96 -22.25
N MET A 410 19.92 -15.28 -22.88
CA MET A 410 18.59 -15.26 -22.28
C MET A 410 18.12 -16.69 -22.04
N HIS A 411 17.85 -17.03 -20.79
CA HIS A 411 17.50 -18.39 -20.39
C HIS A 411 16.35 -18.49 -19.38
N ASP A 412 15.70 -17.37 -19.09
CA ASP A 412 14.46 -17.36 -18.33
C ASP A 412 13.27 -17.65 -19.25
N ARG A 413 12.26 -18.37 -18.74
CA ARG A 413 11.06 -18.71 -19.54
C ARG A 413 10.32 -17.50 -20.09
N ILE A 414 10.42 -16.36 -19.41
CA ILE A 414 9.79 -15.10 -19.83
C ILE A 414 10.53 -14.40 -20.97
N ASP A 415 11.80 -14.74 -21.23
CA ASP A 415 12.66 -13.98 -22.14
C ASP A 415 12.16 -14.01 -23.58
N GLU A 416 11.67 -15.15 -24.09
CA GLU A 416 11.12 -15.21 -25.45
C GLU A 416 9.88 -14.33 -25.61
N TRP A 417 8.98 -14.35 -24.62
CA TRP A 417 7.80 -13.50 -24.61
C TRP A 417 8.19 -12.02 -24.51
N MET A 418 9.12 -11.67 -23.62
CA MET A 418 9.62 -10.32 -23.45
C MET A 418 10.19 -9.75 -24.74
N MET A 419 10.99 -10.54 -25.46
CA MET A 419 11.61 -10.11 -26.72
C MET A 419 10.60 -9.91 -27.84
N GLY A 420 9.42 -10.50 -27.77
CA GLY A 420 8.28 -10.18 -28.65
C GLY A 420 7.77 -8.74 -28.48
N HIS A 421 8.11 -8.08 -27.38
CA HIS A 421 7.68 -6.72 -27.03
C HIS A 421 8.82 -5.70 -26.95
N LEU A 422 10.07 -6.15 -26.91
CA LEU A 422 11.27 -5.28 -26.78
C LEU A 422 12.11 -5.38 -28.06
N ASN A 423 11.82 -4.53 -29.05
CA ASN A 423 12.47 -4.58 -30.37
C ASN A 423 13.73 -3.71 -30.45
N GLU A 424 13.82 -2.68 -29.61
CA GLU A 424 14.94 -1.73 -29.61
C GLU A 424 15.22 -1.19 -28.20
N TYR A 425 16.44 -0.75 -27.98
CA TYR A 425 16.86 -0.04 -26.77
C TYR A 425 18.01 0.92 -27.09
N GLY A 426 17.94 2.15 -26.59
CA GLY A 426 18.98 3.17 -26.82
C GLY A 426 19.25 3.44 -28.32
N GLY A 427 18.24 3.35 -29.15
CA GLY A 427 18.35 3.50 -30.62
C GLY A 427 19.00 2.33 -31.33
N LYS A 428 19.24 1.20 -30.64
CA LYS A 428 19.79 -0.03 -31.20
C LYS A 428 18.72 -1.12 -31.30
N GLN A 429 18.60 -1.78 -32.43
CA GLN A 429 17.68 -2.89 -32.58
C GLN A 429 18.26 -4.19 -32.04
N PHE A 430 17.38 -5.04 -31.49
CA PHE A 430 17.76 -6.39 -31.08
C PHE A 430 17.78 -7.35 -32.28
N GLN A 431 18.74 -8.26 -32.29
CA GLN A 431 18.81 -9.35 -33.25
C GLN A 431 19.05 -10.69 -32.53
N ASP A 432 18.13 -11.62 -32.77
CA ASP A 432 18.29 -13.03 -32.39
C ASP A 432 19.32 -13.69 -33.32
N ILE A 433 20.41 -14.18 -32.76
CA ILE A 433 21.49 -14.82 -33.49
C ILE A 433 21.16 -16.23 -34.00
N SER A 434 20.08 -16.83 -33.50
CA SER A 434 19.60 -18.14 -33.91
C SER A 434 18.61 -18.09 -35.07
N ARG A 435 18.10 -16.89 -35.41
CA ARG A 435 17.02 -16.72 -36.40
C ARG A 435 17.43 -15.77 -37.53
N GLY A 436 17.08 -16.17 -38.77
CA GLY A 436 17.25 -15.32 -39.93
C GLY A 436 18.68 -15.26 -40.46
N GLN A 437 18.90 -14.38 -41.44
CA GLN A 437 20.21 -14.13 -42.00
C GLN A 437 20.98 -13.20 -41.04
N LEU A 438 22.16 -13.61 -40.66
CA LEU A 438 23.00 -12.83 -39.75
C LEU A 438 23.49 -11.58 -40.46
N ASP A 439 23.17 -10.43 -39.93
CA ASP A 439 23.64 -9.13 -40.41
C ASP A 439 24.57 -8.53 -39.33
N LEU A 440 25.85 -8.49 -39.65
CA LEU A 440 26.90 -7.95 -38.76
C LEU A 440 27.23 -6.49 -39.07
N GLY A 441 26.51 -5.87 -40.02
CA GLY A 441 26.71 -4.49 -40.43
C GLY A 441 28.12 -4.21 -40.93
N ASP A 442 28.67 -3.03 -40.65
CA ASP A 442 30.01 -2.59 -41.08
C ASP A 442 31.16 -3.48 -40.54
N LEU A 443 30.88 -4.39 -39.59
CA LEU A 443 31.88 -5.34 -39.09
C LEU A 443 32.31 -6.40 -40.13
N GLU A 444 31.47 -6.68 -41.16
CA GLU A 444 31.83 -7.55 -42.26
C GLU A 444 32.75 -6.87 -43.29
N ASP A 445 32.52 -5.58 -43.52
CA ASP A 445 33.27 -4.82 -44.54
C ASP A 445 34.69 -4.45 -44.07
N LYS A 446 34.90 -4.25 -42.78
CA LYS A 446 36.25 -4.00 -42.24
C LYS A 446 37.17 -5.20 -42.34
N GLU A 447 36.69 -6.43 -42.07
CA GLU A 447 37.50 -7.65 -42.23
C GLU A 447 37.89 -7.90 -43.69
N LYS A 448 36.97 -7.69 -44.67
CA LYS A 448 37.29 -7.82 -46.09
C LYS A 448 38.37 -6.82 -46.53
N LYS A 449 38.44 -5.63 -45.95
CA LYS A 449 39.46 -4.63 -46.19
C LYS A 449 40.79 -4.99 -45.54
N GLU A 450 40.76 -5.44 -44.25
CA GLU A 450 42.00 -5.87 -43.54
C GLU A 450 42.61 -7.13 -44.13
N ASP A 451 41.83 -8.09 -44.61
CA ASP A 451 42.32 -9.27 -45.31
C ASP A 451 42.83 -8.96 -46.73
N ALA A 452 42.25 -7.98 -47.40
CA ALA A 452 42.78 -7.48 -48.68
C ALA A 452 44.14 -6.75 -48.52
N GLU A 453 44.30 -5.94 -47.43
CA GLU A 453 45.55 -5.24 -47.14
C GLU A 453 46.68 -6.18 -46.60
N LYS A 454 46.33 -7.36 -46.07
CA LYS A 454 47.33 -8.37 -45.62
C LYS A 454 47.75 -9.31 -46.76
N THR A 455 47.07 -9.24 -47.93
CA THR A 455 47.33 -10.11 -49.10
C THR A 455 48.08 -9.37 -50.21
N GLU A 456 48.28 -8.05 -50.07
CA GLU A 456 49.25 -7.25 -50.83
C GLU A 456 50.57 -7.11 -50.05
#